data_87eff7d2f9ec3ce0c25a1921779c26a8
#
_entry.id   87eff7d2f9ec3ce0c25a1921779c26a8
#
_cell.length_a   1.000
_cell.length_b   1.000
_cell.length_c   1.000
_cell.angle_alpha   90.00
_cell.angle_beta   90.00
_cell.angle_gamma   90.00
#
_symmetry.space_group_name_H-M   'P 1'
#
loop_
_entity.id
_entity.type
_entity.pdbx_description
1 polymer ?
#
loop_
_entity_poly.entity_id
_entity_poly.type
_entity_poly.pdbx_seq_one_letter_code
_entity_poly.pdbx_strand_id
1 'polypeptide(L)'
;MEYFELLNQKGEKLGRIKEREAVHRDGDIHGASHIWVVRRGEKGDEVLLQKRRPDKDSFPGCLDTSCAGHMTAGEDFVSTALRELGEELGLTAAPEDLIFLERRYVEGEHVFHGRPFRNHEVFDVYLLRPDFPLEGLTWQEEEIAGLVWQQAGLGGEMLE
;
A
#
# COMPACT_ATOMS: atom_id res chain seq x y z
N MET A 1 -13.73 -1.73 13.59
CA MET A 1 -12.59 -1.09 14.25
C MET A 1 -11.32 -1.86 13.94
N GLU A 2 -10.33 -1.19 13.36
CA GLU A 2 -9.08 -1.86 13.00
C GLU A 2 -8.04 -1.74 14.11
N TYR A 3 -7.30 -2.81 14.34
CA TYR A 3 -6.18 -2.85 15.27
C TYR A 3 -4.91 -3.14 14.49
N PHE A 4 -3.87 -2.37 14.76
CA PHE A 4 -2.57 -2.50 14.11
C PHE A 4 -1.58 -3.22 15.03
N GLU A 5 -0.70 -4.03 14.42
CA GLU A 5 0.48 -4.52 15.12
C GLU A 5 1.44 -3.35 15.34
N LEU A 6 1.96 -3.22 16.55
CA LEU A 6 3.00 -2.23 16.84
C LEU A 6 4.38 -2.82 16.57
N LEU A 7 5.22 -2.04 15.91
CA LEU A 7 6.53 -2.46 15.43
C LEU A 7 7.62 -1.52 15.95
N ASN A 8 8.88 -1.97 15.85
CA ASN A 8 10.01 -1.07 15.98
C ASN A 8 10.41 -0.55 14.58
N GLN A 9 11.43 0.30 14.50
CA GLN A 9 11.87 0.90 13.23
C GLN A 9 12.39 -0.12 12.22
N LYS A 10 12.75 -1.31 12.67
CA LYS A 10 13.23 -2.40 11.81
C LYS A 10 12.11 -3.29 11.29
N GLY A 11 10.89 -3.04 11.73
CA GLY A 11 9.72 -3.85 11.35
C GLY A 11 9.51 -5.09 12.21
N GLU A 12 10.17 -5.17 13.36
CA GLU A 12 9.99 -6.29 14.28
C GLU A 12 8.79 -6.02 15.20
N LYS A 13 7.97 -7.04 15.44
CA LYS A 13 6.78 -6.92 16.27
C LYS A 13 7.13 -6.71 17.74
N LEU A 14 6.43 -5.78 18.38
CA LEU A 14 6.58 -5.54 19.81
C LEU A 14 5.70 -6.44 20.69
N GLY A 15 4.85 -7.25 20.05
CA GLY A 15 3.90 -8.11 20.79
C GLY A 15 2.71 -7.34 21.35
N ARG A 16 2.38 -6.21 20.76
CA ARG A 16 1.24 -5.37 21.17
C ARG A 16 0.46 -4.92 19.97
N ILE A 17 -0.85 -4.75 20.16
CA ILE A 17 -1.74 -4.19 19.15
C ILE A 17 -2.40 -2.95 19.72
N LYS A 18 -2.82 -2.04 18.83
CA LYS A 18 -3.45 -0.79 19.23
C LYS A 18 -4.43 -0.35 18.15
N GLU A 19 -5.51 0.29 18.55
CA GLU A 19 -6.53 0.73 17.63
C GLU A 19 -5.98 1.83 16.70
N ARG A 20 -6.38 1.77 15.43
CA ARG A 20 -5.87 2.61 14.33
C ARG A 20 -5.83 4.11 14.66
N GLU A 21 -6.93 4.67 15.17
CA GLU A 21 -7.00 6.10 15.47
C GLU A 21 -6.02 6.49 16.58
N ALA A 22 -5.87 5.63 17.56
CA ALA A 22 -4.93 5.86 18.66
C ALA A 22 -3.49 5.80 18.18
N VAL A 23 -3.18 4.89 17.27
CA VAL A 23 -1.84 4.78 16.67
C VAL A 23 -1.47 6.07 15.94
N HIS A 24 -2.37 6.61 15.13
CA HIS A 24 -2.11 7.84 14.39
C HIS A 24 -2.14 9.10 15.29
N ARG A 25 -2.89 9.06 16.37
CA ARG A 25 -2.90 10.16 17.35
C ARG A 25 -1.57 10.22 18.11
N ASP A 26 -1.08 9.06 18.55
CA ASP A 26 0.07 8.95 19.44
C ASP A 26 1.40 8.80 18.70
N GLY A 27 1.37 8.45 17.41
CA GLY A 27 2.59 8.29 16.61
C GLY A 27 3.31 6.97 16.83
N ASP A 28 2.56 5.92 17.19
CA ASP A 28 3.16 4.58 17.30
C ASP A 28 3.61 4.07 15.93
N ILE A 29 4.70 3.31 15.93
CA ILE A 29 5.22 2.71 14.69
C ILE A 29 4.36 1.51 14.34
N HIS A 30 3.86 1.50 13.12
CA HIS A 30 3.04 0.41 12.60
C HIS A 30 3.55 0.02 11.21
N GLY A 31 2.99 -1.06 10.65
CA GLY A 31 3.46 -1.62 9.39
C GLY A 31 2.50 -1.40 8.24
N ALA A 32 3.06 -1.46 7.04
CA ALA A 32 2.29 -1.46 5.81
C ALA A 32 3.03 -2.26 4.74
N SER A 33 2.29 -2.64 3.71
CA SER A 33 2.88 -3.26 2.52
C SER A 33 2.45 -2.47 1.30
N HIS A 34 3.40 -2.18 0.42
CA HIS A 34 3.19 -1.48 -0.83
C HIS A 34 3.52 -2.45 -1.96
N ILE A 35 2.62 -2.61 -2.90
CA ILE A 35 2.80 -3.53 -4.02
C ILE A 35 2.70 -2.75 -5.33
N TRP A 36 3.72 -2.89 -6.17
CA TRP A 36 3.72 -2.36 -7.53
C TRP A 36 3.35 -3.50 -8.46
N VAL A 37 2.21 -3.39 -9.15
CA VAL A 37 1.76 -4.38 -10.13
C VAL A 37 2.23 -3.91 -11.50
N VAL A 38 3.00 -4.75 -12.18
CA VAL A 38 3.58 -4.40 -13.49
C VAL A 38 3.17 -5.44 -14.53
N ARG A 39 3.09 -5.00 -15.78
CA ARG A 39 2.82 -5.88 -16.92
C ARG A 39 3.72 -5.49 -18.07
N ARG A 40 3.89 -6.43 -19.01
CA ARG A 40 4.62 -6.15 -20.24
C ARG A 40 3.67 -5.49 -21.24
N GLY A 41 3.97 -4.26 -21.63
CA GLY A 41 3.23 -3.52 -22.64
C GLY A 41 3.94 -3.54 -23.99
N GLU A 42 3.32 -2.96 -24.99
CA GLU A 42 3.87 -2.93 -26.36
C GLU A 42 5.19 -2.14 -26.45
N LYS A 43 5.33 -1.09 -25.62
CA LYS A 43 6.50 -0.22 -25.60
C LYS A 43 7.38 -0.42 -24.38
N GLY A 44 7.26 -1.54 -23.71
CA GLY A 44 8.00 -1.87 -22.50
C GLY A 44 7.06 -2.10 -21.33
N ASP A 45 7.64 -2.21 -20.13
CA ASP A 45 6.88 -2.49 -18.94
C ASP A 45 5.97 -1.31 -18.55
N GLU A 46 4.79 -1.63 -18.06
CA GLU A 46 3.82 -0.67 -17.54
C GLU A 46 3.52 -0.98 -16.09
N VAL A 47 3.34 0.07 -15.29
CA VAL A 47 2.98 -0.05 -13.89
C VAL A 47 1.54 0.40 -13.68
N LEU A 48 0.80 -0.33 -12.84
CA LEU A 48 -0.56 -0.01 -12.48
C LEU A 48 -0.56 1.05 -11.37
N LEU A 49 -1.33 2.10 -11.55
CA LEU A 49 -1.48 3.14 -10.54
C LEU A 49 -2.95 3.34 -10.19
N GLN A 50 -3.21 3.64 -8.93
CA GLN A 50 -4.55 4.02 -8.47
C GLN A 50 -4.72 5.52 -8.60
N LYS A 51 -5.87 5.94 -9.10
CA LYS A 51 -6.25 7.36 -9.11
C LYS A 51 -7.14 7.63 -7.91
N ARG A 52 -6.67 8.47 -7.00
CA ARG A 52 -7.43 8.86 -5.82
C ARG A 52 -8.63 9.71 -6.22
N ARG A 53 -9.73 9.54 -5.50
CA ARG A 53 -10.93 10.33 -5.76
C ARG A 53 -10.66 11.81 -5.49
N PRO A 54 -11.27 12.72 -6.28
CA PRO A 54 -11.09 14.16 -6.06
C PRO A 54 -11.69 14.66 -4.74
N ASP A 55 -12.59 13.88 -4.12
CA ASP A 55 -13.21 14.22 -2.84
C ASP A 55 -12.47 13.70 -1.60
N LYS A 56 -11.24 13.16 -1.78
CA LYS A 56 -10.44 12.72 -0.65
C LYS A 56 -9.83 13.90 0.12
N ASP A 57 -9.72 13.74 1.45
CA ASP A 57 -9.15 14.74 2.34
C ASP A 57 -7.65 14.96 2.10
N SER A 58 -6.94 13.89 1.67
CA SER A 58 -5.50 13.95 1.44
C SER A 58 -5.21 13.61 -0.03
N PHE A 59 -4.38 14.43 -0.66
CA PHE A 59 -3.90 14.25 -2.04
C PHE A 59 -5.01 13.91 -3.03
N PRO A 60 -6.09 14.75 -3.11
CA PRO A 60 -7.21 14.47 -4.01
C PRO A 60 -6.78 14.44 -5.47
N GLY A 61 -7.28 13.47 -6.23
CA GLY A 61 -7.01 13.35 -7.67
C GLY A 61 -5.60 12.91 -8.03
N CYS A 62 -4.73 12.64 -7.05
CA CYS A 62 -3.35 12.21 -7.31
C CYS A 62 -3.28 10.72 -7.66
N LEU A 63 -2.22 10.32 -8.36
CA LEU A 63 -1.90 8.93 -8.62
C LEU A 63 -1.17 8.33 -7.43
N ASP A 64 -1.43 7.07 -7.14
CA ASP A 64 -0.89 6.37 -5.99
C ASP A 64 -0.42 4.97 -6.40
N THR A 65 0.30 4.31 -5.50
CA THR A 65 0.79 2.93 -5.64
C THR A 65 -0.31 2.00 -6.15
N SER A 66 0.08 0.94 -6.86
CA SER A 66 -0.90 -0.07 -7.34
C SER A 66 -1.80 -0.57 -6.22
N CYS A 67 -1.19 -0.89 -5.08
CA CYS A 67 -1.91 -1.43 -3.92
C CYS A 67 -1.08 -1.16 -2.66
N ALA A 68 -1.73 -0.71 -1.60
CA ALA A 68 -1.06 -0.48 -0.33
C ALA A 68 -2.05 -0.61 0.82
N GLY A 69 -1.59 -1.08 1.96
CA GLY A 69 -2.44 -1.18 3.13
C GLY A 69 -1.65 -1.48 4.40
N HIS A 70 -2.31 -1.28 5.52
CA HIS A 70 -1.71 -1.39 6.85
C HIS A 70 -1.73 -2.82 7.37
N MET A 71 -0.68 -3.16 8.11
CA MET A 71 -0.60 -4.44 8.80
C MET A 71 -1.55 -4.44 10.01
N THR A 72 -2.56 -5.27 9.95
CA THR A 72 -3.52 -5.42 11.05
C THR A 72 -3.06 -6.52 12.01
N ALA A 73 -3.75 -6.62 13.15
CA ALA A 73 -3.40 -7.58 14.20
C ALA A 73 -3.31 -9.01 13.66
N GLY A 74 -2.23 -9.68 13.98
CA GLY A 74 -1.99 -11.06 13.57
C GLY A 74 -1.35 -11.24 12.20
N GLU A 75 -1.18 -10.15 11.45
CA GLU A 75 -0.57 -10.22 10.11
C GLU A 75 0.95 -10.01 10.14
N ASP A 76 1.60 -10.37 9.03
CA ASP A 76 2.96 -9.96 8.71
C ASP A 76 2.95 -9.15 7.40
N PHE A 77 4.10 -8.74 6.91
CA PHE A 77 4.15 -7.92 5.69
C PHE A 77 3.62 -8.65 4.46
N VAL A 78 3.92 -9.93 4.32
CA VAL A 78 3.46 -10.72 3.16
C VAL A 78 1.95 -10.95 3.22
N SER A 79 1.43 -11.37 4.36
CA SER A 79 -0.02 -11.61 4.50
C SER A 79 -0.83 -10.32 4.31
N THR A 80 -0.29 -9.20 4.78
CA THR A 80 -0.90 -7.89 4.54
C THR A 80 -0.97 -7.58 3.04
N ALA A 81 0.13 -7.81 2.31
CA ALA A 81 0.17 -7.57 0.87
C ALA A 81 -0.86 -8.43 0.14
N LEU A 82 -0.94 -9.72 0.47
CA LEU A 82 -1.89 -10.63 -0.20
C LEU A 82 -3.34 -10.26 0.09
N ARG A 83 -3.64 -9.89 1.33
CA ARG A 83 -4.99 -9.45 1.70
C ARG A 83 -5.38 -8.18 0.94
N GLU A 84 -4.50 -7.19 0.92
CA GLU A 84 -4.79 -5.92 0.24
C GLU A 84 -4.95 -6.09 -1.27
N LEU A 85 -4.15 -6.95 -1.91
CA LEU A 85 -4.32 -7.26 -3.33
C LEU A 85 -5.73 -7.79 -3.61
N GLY A 86 -6.23 -8.67 -2.74
CA GLY A 86 -7.59 -9.21 -2.88
C GLY A 86 -8.65 -8.15 -2.66
N GLU A 87 -8.52 -7.37 -1.60
CA GLU A 87 -9.53 -6.37 -1.25
C GLU A 87 -9.56 -5.18 -2.20
N GLU A 88 -8.39 -4.64 -2.58
CA GLU A 88 -8.32 -3.44 -3.40
C GLU A 88 -8.45 -3.72 -4.90
N LEU A 89 -7.87 -4.81 -5.39
CA LEU A 89 -7.79 -5.07 -6.83
C LEU A 89 -8.44 -6.37 -7.28
N GLY A 90 -8.93 -7.18 -6.33
CA GLY A 90 -9.50 -8.49 -6.67
C GLY A 90 -8.48 -9.49 -7.20
N LEU A 91 -7.20 -9.30 -6.89
CA LEU A 91 -6.13 -10.18 -7.34
C LEU A 91 -5.81 -11.23 -6.30
N THR A 92 -5.63 -12.48 -6.76
CA THR A 92 -5.16 -13.58 -5.93
C THR A 92 -3.72 -13.90 -6.34
N ALA A 93 -2.81 -13.89 -5.38
CA ALA A 93 -1.41 -14.22 -5.60
C ALA A 93 -0.90 -15.11 -4.48
N ALA A 94 0.18 -15.85 -4.75
CA ALA A 94 0.86 -16.64 -3.74
C ALA A 94 2.03 -15.83 -3.15
N PRO A 95 2.49 -16.14 -1.93
CA PRO A 95 3.63 -15.44 -1.34
C PRO A 95 4.87 -15.41 -2.23
N GLU A 96 5.14 -16.49 -2.95
CA GLU A 96 6.30 -16.60 -3.84
C GLU A 96 6.17 -15.74 -5.10
N ASP A 97 4.99 -15.22 -5.41
CA ASP A 97 4.78 -14.32 -6.54
C ASP A 97 5.23 -12.88 -6.21
N LEU A 98 5.37 -12.57 -4.94
CA LEU A 98 5.81 -11.25 -4.49
C LEU A 98 7.33 -11.15 -4.50
N ILE A 99 7.85 -10.16 -5.20
CA ILE A 99 9.29 -9.89 -5.23
C ILE A 99 9.58 -8.77 -4.26
N PHE A 100 10.31 -9.07 -3.19
CA PHE A 100 10.68 -8.06 -2.19
C PHE A 100 11.71 -7.10 -2.77
N LEU A 101 11.44 -5.80 -2.69
CA LEU A 101 12.35 -4.77 -3.19
C LEU A 101 13.13 -4.09 -2.06
N GLU A 102 12.41 -3.56 -1.07
CA GLU A 102 13.06 -2.86 0.04
C GLU A 102 12.11 -2.70 1.24
N ARG A 103 12.70 -2.36 2.38
CA ARG A 103 11.96 -1.95 3.59
C ARG A 103 12.37 -0.54 3.93
N ARG A 104 11.38 0.32 4.19
CA ARG A 104 11.60 1.73 4.52
C ARG A 104 10.88 2.11 5.79
N TYR A 105 11.45 3.08 6.50
CA TYR A 105 10.81 3.70 7.65
C TYR A 105 10.60 5.18 7.35
N VAL A 106 9.38 5.68 7.57
CA VAL A 106 9.05 7.07 7.34
C VAL A 106 8.32 7.63 8.56
N GLU A 107 8.51 8.93 8.80
CA GLU A 107 7.78 9.67 9.80
C GLU A 107 7.11 10.87 9.13
N GLY A 108 5.83 11.06 9.41
CA GLY A 108 5.09 12.20 8.90
C GLY A 108 4.11 12.69 9.96
N GLU A 109 3.96 14.01 10.05
CA GLU A 109 3.00 14.60 10.96
C GLU A 109 2.13 15.58 10.19
N HIS A 110 0.82 15.42 10.36
CA HIS A 110 -0.19 16.23 9.70
C HIS A 110 -1.29 16.57 10.67
N VAL A 111 -2.12 17.53 10.30
CA VAL A 111 -3.34 17.85 11.07
C VAL A 111 -4.51 17.69 10.10
N PHE A 112 -5.42 16.78 10.43
CA PHE A 112 -6.65 16.58 9.65
C PHE A 112 -7.85 16.82 10.55
N HIS A 113 -8.76 17.70 10.12
CA HIS A 113 -9.97 18.05 10.87
C HIS A 113 -9.68 18.51 12.30
N GLY A 114 -8.56 19.27 12.48
CA GLY A 114 -8.15 19.76 13.77
C GLY A 114 -7.54 18.73 14.71
N ARG A 115 -7.32 17.51 14.23
CA ARG A 115 -6.74 16.41 15.01
C ARG A 115 -5.35 16.07 14.51
N PRO A 116 -4.40 15.77 15.43
CA PRO A 116 -3.07 15.35 15.00
C PRO A 116 -3.13 13.98 14.32
N PHE A 117 -2.39 13.87 13.21
CA PHE A 117 -2.21 12.61 12.48
C PHE A 117 -0.71 12.39 12.36
N ARG A 118 -0.19 11.46 13.15
CA ARG A 118 1.23 11.10 13.16
C ARG A 118 1.40 9.76 12.52
N ASN A 119 2.02 9.76 11.34
CA ASN A 119 2.23 8.54 10.58
C ASN A 119 3.69 8.10 10.68
N HIS A 120 3.96 7.18 11.59
CA HIS A 120 5.27 6.57 11.77
C HIS A 120 5.16 5.13 11.29
N GLU A 121 5.72 4.86 10.12
CA GLU A 121 5.40 3.64 9.39
C GLU A 121 6.65 2.94 8.87
N VAL A 122 6.72 1.63 9.11
CA VAL A 122 7.66 0.75 8.41
C VAL A 122 6.88 0.05 7.33
N PHE A 123 7.35 0.13 6.09
CA PHE A 123 6.67 -0.56 5.01
C PHE A 123 7.64 -1.35 4.13
N ASP A 124 7.16 -2.51 3.70
CA ASP A 124 7.84 -3.34 2.72
C ASP A 124 7.29 -3.04 1.34
N VAL A 125 8.17 -2.96 0.37
CA VAL A 125 7.82 -2.70 -1.02
C VAL A 125 8.01 -3.98 -1.81
N TYR A 126 6.97 -4.39 -2.52
CA TYR A 126 6.95 -5.60 -3.36
C TYR A 126 6.63 -5.26 -4.79
N LEU A 127 7.16 -6.08 -5.69
CA LEU A 127 6.81 -6.07 -7.10
C LEU A 127 6.00 -7.33 -7.40
N LEU A 128 4.89 -7.19 -8.11
CA LEU A 128 4.10 -8.31 -8.59
C LEU A 128 4.00 -8.23 -10.11
N ARG A 129 4.44 -9.28 -10.79
CA ARG A 129 4.35 -9.41 -12.24
C ARG A 129 3.50 -10.64 -12.55
N PRO A 130 2.16 -10.47 -12.67
CA PRO A 130 1.28 -11.62 -12.90
C PRO A 130 1.51 -12.27 -14.27
N ASP A 131 1.49 -13.59 -14.30
CA ASP A 131 1.56 -14.37 -15.55
C ASP A 131 0.20 -14.60 -16.18
N PHE A 132 -0.85 -14.09 -15.55
CA PHE A 132 -2.23 -14.25 -16.01
C PHE A 132 -2.77 -12.91 -16.51
N PRO A 133 -3.82 -12.94 -17.37
CA PRO A 133 -4.44 -11.70 -17.82
C PRO A 133 -4.97 -10.87 -16.64
N LEU A 134 -4.70 -9.57 -16.68
CA LEU A 134 -5.19 -8.64 -15.66
C LEU A 134 -6.56 -8.08 -16.02
N GLU A 135 -7.33 -8.82 -16.81
CA GLU A 135 -8.71 -8.46 -17.12
C GLU A 135 -9.58 -8.70 -15.90
N GLY A 136 -10.54 -7.83 -15.68
CA GLY A 136 -11.45 -7.97 -14.57
C GLY A 136 -10.89 -7.45 -13.24
N LEU A 137 -9.87 -6.61 -13.28
CA LEU A 137 -9.43 -5.90 -12.08
C LEU A 137 -10.61 -5.13 -11.49
N THR A 138 -10.74 -5.22 -10.17
CA THR A 138 -11.76 -4.48 -9.43
C THR A 138 -11.10 -3.42 -8.57
N TRP A 139 -11.89 -2.48 -8.08
CA TRP A 139 -11.41 -1.50 -7.12
C TRP A 139 -12.58 -1.01 -6.27
N GLN A 140 -12.25 -0.46 -5.11
CA GLN A 140 -13.25 0.09 -4.20
C GLN A 140 -13.61 1.51 -4.65
N GLU A 141 -14.76 1.69 -5.27
CA GLU A 141 -15.19 2.96 -5.84
C GLU A 141 -15.30 4.09 -4.81
N GLU A 142 -15.53 3.77 -3.55
CA GLU A 142 -15.58 4.75 -2.47
C GLU A 142 -14.19 5.35 -2.19
N GLU A 143 -13.12 4.63 -2.53
CA GLU A 143 -11.75 5.01 -2.21
C GLU A 143 -10.99 5.48 -3.44
N ILE A 144 -11.25 4.88 -4.59
CA ILE A 144 -10.43 5.00 -5.79
C ILE A 144 -11.32 5.43 -6.97
N ALA A 145 -10.91 6.47 -7.69
CA ALA A 145 -11.63 6.94 -8.88
C ALA A 145 -11.41 6.03 -10.09
N GLY A 146 -10.29 5.32 -10.14
CA GLY A 146 -10.00 4.41 -11.24
C GLY A 146 -8.56 3.91 -11.21
N LEU A 147 -8.22 3.08 -12.19
CA LEU A 147 -6.89 2.51 -12.36
C LEU A 147 -6.32 2.98 -13.70
N VAL A 148 -5.02 3.26 -13.74
CA VAL A 148 -4.32 3.64 -14.97
C VAL A 148 -3.03 2.85 -15.10
N TRP A 149 -2.66 2.56 -16.33
CA TRP A 149 -1.37 1.96 -16.66
C TRP A 149 -0.44 3.05 -17.17
N GLN A 150 0.76 3.11 -16.62
CA GLN A 150 1.77 4.09 -17.00
C GLN A 150 3.06 3.37 -17.37
N GLN A 151 3.77 3.88 -18.39
CA GLN A 151 5.04 3.27 -18.77
C GLN A 151 6.06 3.34 -17.66
N ALA A 152 6.66 2.21 -17.34
CA ALA A 152 7.66 2.10 -16.27
C ALA A 152 8.93 2.90 -16.58
N GLY A 153 9.22 3.15 -17.86
CA GLY A 153 10.36 3.99 -18.24
C GLY A 153 10.28 5.41 -17.70
N LEU A 154 9.05 5.96 -17.59
CA LEU A 154 8.80 7.24 -16.95
C LEU A 154 8.56 7.07 -15.46
N GLY A 155 8.14 5.87 -15.05
CA GLY A 155 7.86 5.52 -13.67
C GLY A 155 8.99 4.78 -12.98
N GLY A 156 10.10 4.54 -13.66
CA GLY A 156 11.23 3.82 -13.08
C GLY A 156 11.78 4.49 -11.83
N GLU A 157 11.74 5.80 -11.79
CA GLU A 157 12.12 6.58 -10.62
C GLU A 157 11.15 6.41 -9.46
N MET A 158 9.89 6.04 -9.76
CA MET A 158 8.87 5.82 -8.74
C MET A 158 9.03 4.46 -8.06
N LEU A 159 9.76 3.52 -8.68
CA LEU A 159 10.01 2.20 -8.12
C LEU A 159 11.26 2.18 -7.23
N GLU A 160 11.99 3.25 -7.24
CA GLU A 160 13.14 3.46 -6.37
C GLU A 160 12.70 4.24 -5.12
#